data_b3d8f428b7887f762a0e5c97a6b061ad
#
_entry.id   b3d8f428b7887f762a0e5c97a6b061ad
#
_cell.length_a   1.000
_cell.length_b   1.000
_cell.length_c   1.000
_cell.angle_alpha   90.00
_cell.angle_beta   90.00
_cell.angle_gamma   90.00
#
_symmetry.space_group_name_H-M   'P 1'
#
loop_
_entity.id
_entity.type
_entity.pdbx_description
1 polymer ?
#
loop_
_entity_poly.entity_id
_entity_poly.type
_entity_poly.pdbx_seq_one_letter_code
_entity_poly.pdbx_strand_id
1 'polypeptide(L)'
;MTTSRHLLLALLLAIFSLVVYSNFEADKPASAPLDIKQIAQGLQQPWALAFLPDGKMLVTEKPGRMRIIDAEGHLSAPLAGVPKVSYKGQGGLLDVVLDPRFAETRRIYFSYSESRGDDANGTTVAYAELAQDRLENLKIIFRQQPAMKSDKHFGSRLAFAPDGNLFITVGERYVGMQQAQTLDNDLGKVVRVTREGDIPPGNPFSGRKDARPELWSYGHRNPQGAAINPWSKKLWTHEHGPQGGDEINIPQAGRNYGWPIITYGEQYGGGKIGEGLSHKAGMEQPVHYWVPSIAPSGMAFYNATRFPAWQGNLFVGSLKFGKLVRLQLKGDKVESEQRFDIGRRVRDVRVGPDGYLYLLTDESNGQILRVGPR
;
A
#
# COMPACT_ATOMS: atom_id res chain seq x y z
N MET A 1 -1.08 -59.62 24.01
CA MET A 1 -0.34 -58.59 24.78
C MET A 1 0.33 -57.54 23.90
N THR A 2 0.05 -57.45 22.59
CA THR A 2 0.71 -56.56 21.63
C THR A 2 -0.12 -55.32 21.25
N THR A 3 -1.45 -55.36 21.43
CA THR A 3 -2.36 -54.25 21.07
C THR A 3 -2.36 -53.08 22.06
N SER A 4 -2.02 -53.34 23.33
CA SER A 4 -2.05 -52.28 24.38
C SER A 4 -0.84 -51.33 24.30
N ARG A 5 0.31 -51.78 23.76
CA ARG A 5 1.51 -50.93 23.62
C ARG A 5 1.43 -49.93 22.47
N HIS A 6 0.75 -50.28 21.38
CA HIS A 6 0.57 -49.33 20.25
C HIS A 6 -0.45 -48.24 20.53
N LEU A 7 -1.46 -48.50 21.36
CA LEU A 7 -2.41 -47.46 21.78
C LEU A 7 -1.75 -46.41 22.72
N LEU A 8 -0.87 -46.85 23.62
CA LEU A 8 -0.16 -45.95 24.54
C LEU A 8 0.83 -45.06 23.78
N LEU A 9 1.50 -45.58 22.75
CA LEU A 9 2.45 -44.78 21.95
C LEU A 9 1.76 -43.78 21.07
N ALA A 10 0.59 -44.12 20.51
CA ALA A 10 -0.24 -43.19 19.72
C ALA A 10 -0.82 -42.06 20.60
N LEU A 11 -1.22 -42.37 21.86
CA LEU A 11 -1.73 -41.39 22.80
C LEU A 11 -0.63 -40.41 23.27
N LEU A 12 0.60 -40.89 23.51
CA LEU A 12 1.75 -40.10 23.87
C LEU A 12 2.20 -39.16 22.73
N LEU A 13 2.17 -39.63 21.49
CA LEU A 13 2.48 -38.82 20.30
C LEU A 13 1.40 -37.73 20.07
N ALA A 14 0.13 -38.05 20.29
CA ALA A 14 -0.96 -37.09 20.17
C ALA A 14 -0.90 -36.00 21.28
N ILE A 15 -0.55 -36.39 22.52
CA ILE A 15 -0.39 -35.44 23.63
C ILE A 15 0.87 -34.58 23.40
N PHE A 16 1.97 -35.13 22.89
CA PHE A 16 3.15 -34.35 22.56
C PHE A 16 2.92 -33.39 21.41
N SER A 17 2.14 -33.75 20.39
CA SER A 17 1.73 -32.84 19.31
C SER A 17 0.79 -31.75 19.78
N LEU A 18 -0.14 -32.00 20.70
CA LEU A 18 -1.00 -31.01 21.30
C LEU A 18 -0.23 -30.03 22.20
N VAL A 19 0.73 -30.53 22.97
CA VAL A 19 1.56 -29.69 23.86
C VAL A 19 2.53 -28.82 23.06
N VAL A 20 3.06 -29.29 21.93
CA VAL A 20 3.89 -28.50 21.04
C VAL A 20 3.08 -27.45 20.29
N TYR A 21 1.82 -27.75 19.91
CA TYR A 21 0.93 -26.74 19.28
C TYR A 21 0.43 -25.68 20.26
N SER A 22 0.23 -26.03 21.55
CA SER A 22 -0.21 -25.07 22.57
C SER A 22 0.91 -24.15 23.07
N ASN A 23 2.18 -24.51 22.91
CA ASN A 23 3.31 -23.68 23.33
C ASN A 23 3.79 -22.65 22.28
N PHE A 24 3.27 -22.71 21.04
CA PHE A 24 3.60 -21.71 20.01
C PHE A 24 2.67 -20.48 19.99
N GLU A 25 1.56 -20.50 20.74
CA GLU A 25 0.66 -19.34 20.90
C GLU A 25 0.80 -18.59 22.25
N ALA A 26 1.59 -19.12 23.18
CA ALA A 26 1.81 -18.49 24.49
C ALA A 26 3.15 -17.73 24.45
N ASP A 27 3.06 -16.40 24.40
CA ASP A 27 4.04 -15.34 24.64
C ASP A 27 4.34 -14.43 23.44
N LYS A 28 3.28 -13.88 22.82
CA LYS A 28 3.40 -12.52 22.31
C LYS A 28 2.99 -11.59 23.45
N PRO A 29 3.87 -10.73 23.97
CA PRO A 29 3.46 -9.75 24.97
C PRO A 29 2.26 -9.00 24.45
N ALA A 30 1.18 -8.93 25.25
CA ALA A 30 0.01 -8.15 24.92
C ALA A 30 0.48 -6.77 24.47
N SER A 31 0.13 -6.36 23.27
CA SER A 31 0.54 -5.05 22.76
C SER A 31 0.11 -3.99 23.75
N ALA A 32 1.03 -3.10 24.14
CA ALA A 32 0.66 -1.98 24.99
C ALA A 32 -0.58 -1.29 24.38
N PRO A 33 -1.60 -0.97 25.19
CA PRO A 33 -2.84 -0.41 24.66
C PRO A 33 -2.55 0.91 23.95
N LEU A 34 -3.23 1.15 22.81
CA LEU A 34 -3.17 2.41 22.09
C LEU A 34 -4.19 3.40 22.68
N ASP A 35 -3.81 4.67 22.67
CA ASP A 35 -4.75 5.79 22.75
C ASP A 35 -5.28 6.08 21.34
N ILE A 36 -6.58 5.84 21.12
CA ILE A 36 -7.24 6.02 19.82
C ILE A 36 -8.31 7.10 19.98
N LYS A 37 -8.14 8.21 19.26
CA LYS A 37 -9.11 9.30 19.23
C LYS A 37 -9.69 9.46 17.83
N GLN A 38 -11.01 9.42 17.70
CA GLN A 38 -11.70 9.80 16.48
C GLN A 38 -11.56 11.32 16.26
N ILE A 39 -11.05 11.72 15.10
CA ILE A 39 -10.89 13.13 14.70
C ILE A 39 -12.03 13.57 13.79
N ALA A 40 -12.42 12.73 12.82
CA ALA A 40 -13.52 13.01 11.90
C ALA A 40 -14.26 11.72 11.53
N GLN A 41 -15.49 11.86 11.03
CA GLN A 41 -16.30 10.77 10.49
C GLN A 41 -17.21 11.28 9.37
N GLY A 42 -17.93 10.40 8.69
CA GLY A 42 -18.82 10.77 7.59
C GLY A 42 -18.17 10.73 6.22
N LEU A 43 -16.95 10.21 6.12
CA LEU A 43 -16.25 9.99 4.87
C LEU A 43 -16.76 8.73 4.18
N GLN A 44 -16.95 8.79 2.86
CA GLN A 44 -17.41 7.64 2.09
C GLN A 44 -16.24 6.89 1.47
N GLN A 45 -15.88 5.74 2.06
CA GLN A 45 -14.75 4.91 1.63
C GLN A 45 -13.49 5.76 1.39
N PRO A 46 -12.98 6.49 2.42
CA PRO A 46 -11.79 7.30 2.26
C PRO A 46 -10.59 6.40 1.89
N TRP A 47 -9.72 6.89 1.00
CA TRP A 47 -8.61 6.10 0.50
C TRP A 47 -7.23 6.61 0.91
N ALA A 48 -7.01 7.91 0.87
CA ALA A 48 -5.74 8.52 1.27
C ALA A 48 -5.92 9.85 1.97
N LEU A 49 -4.94 10.22 2.80
CA LEU A 49 -4.88 11.45 3.56
C LEU A 49 -3.54 12.15 3.32
N ALA A 50 -3.59 13.47 3.11
CA ALA A 50 -2.42 14.34 3.11
C ALA A 50 -2.63 15.51 4.06
N PHE A 51 -1.59 15.87 4.84
CA PHE A 51 -1.61 17.04 5.71
C PHE A 51 -1.24 18.29 4.94
N LEU A 52 -2.08 19.32 5.02
CA LEU A 52 -1.80 20.64 4.47
C LEU A 52 -0.93 21.47 5.43
N PRO A 53 -0.15 22.44 4.93
CA PRO A 53 0.72 23.26 5.80
C PRO A 53 -0.02 24.09 6.84
N ASP A 54 -1.30 24.39 6.62
CA ASP A 54 -2.18 25.13 7.54
C ASP A 54 -2.80 24.22 8.64
N GLY A 55 -2.37 22.96 8.71
CA GLY A 55 -2.85 21.99 9.71
C GLY A 55 -4.13 21.25 9.32
N LYS A 56 -4.76 21.60 8.19
CA LYS A 56 -5.91 20.87 7.66
C LYS A 56 -5.46 19.56 7.01
N MET A 57 -6.43 18.70 6.73
CA MET A 57 -6.21 17.43 6.07
C MET A 57 -6.98 17.40 4.74
N LEU A 58 -6.33 16.95 3.68
CA LEU A 58 -6.96 16.64 2.40
C LEU A 58 -7.20 15.13 2.33
N VAL A 59 -8.43 14.71 2.05
CA VAL A 59 -8.81 13.29 1.97
C VAL A 59 -9.47 12.99 0.64
N THR A 60 -9.08 11.87 0.03
CA THR A 60 -9.75 11.29 -1.13
C THR A 60 -10.79 10.29 -0.69
N GLU A 61 -11.94 10.31 -1.33
CA GLU A 61 -13.03 9.34 -1.18
C GLU A 61 -13.21 8.57 -2.50
N LYS A 62 -13.20 7.26 -2.45
CA LYS A 62 -13.25 6.37 -3.63
C LYS A 62 -14.34 6.73 -4.66
N PRO A 63 -15.54 7.18 -4.28
CA PRO A 63 -16.56 7.58 -5.25
C PRO A 63 -16.18 8.75 -6.17
N GLY A 64 -15.02 9.39 -5.99
CA GLY A 64 -14.55 10.50 -6.81
C GLY A 64 -14.72 11.85 -6.17
N ARG A 65 -14.56 11.95 -4.85
CA ARG A 65 -14.62 13.21 -4.12
C ARG A 65 -13.31 13.46 -3.37
N MET A 66 -12.95 14.73 -3.23
CA MET A 66 -11.94 15.18 -2.27
C MET A 66 -12.60 16.09 -1.25
N ARG A 67 -12.17 15.98 0.01
CA ARG A 67 -12.63 16.79 1.13
C ARG A 67 -11.45 17.41 1.85
N ILE A 68 -11.65 18.64 2.33
CA ILE A 68 -10.76 19.24 3.32
C ILE A 68 -11.41 19.06 4.70
N ILE A 69 -10.62 18.64 5.67
CA ILE A 69 -11.02 18.47 7.06
C ILE A 69 -10.24 19.48 7.88
N ASP A 70 -10.95 20.30 8.66
CA ASP A 70 -10.34 21.31 9.54
C ASP A 70 -9.76 20.70 10.82
N ALA A 71 -9.18 21.54 11.67
CA ALA A 71 -8.57 21.12 12.93
C ALA A 71 -9.61 20.59 13.95
N GLU A 72 -10.85 20.99 13.83
CA GLU A 72 -12.00 20.58 14.65
C GLU A 72 -12.63 19.27 14.13
N GLY A 73 -12.23 18.78 12.95
CA GLY A 73 -12.73 17.56 12.32
C GLY A 73 -13.96 17.76 11.43
N HIS A 74 -14.31 18.99 11.08
CA HIS A 74 -15.42 19.26 10.17
C HIS A 74 -15.01 19.01 8.72
N LEU A 75 -15.89 18.37 7.98
CA LEU A 75 -15.71 18.07 6.57
C LEU A 75 -16.21 19.23 5.70
N SER A 76 -15.39 19.70 4.77
CA SER A 76 -15.84 20.64 3.73
C SER A 76 -16.92 20.00 2.83
N ALA A 77 -17.59 20.81 2.01
CA ALA A 77 -18.21 20.31 0.80
C ALA A 77 -17.17 19.59 -0.09
N PRO A 78 -17.56 18.67 -0.98
CA PRO A 78 -16.64 18.10 -1.97
C PRO A 78 -16.01 19.20 -2.81
N LEU A 79 -14.69 19.11 -3.04
CA LEU A 79 -13.98 20.04 -3.92
C LEU A 79 -14.50 19.89 -5.35
N ALA A 80 -14.71 21.01 -6.02
CA ALA A 80 -15.01 21.02 -7.46
C ALA A 80 -13.75 20.69 -8.30
N GLY A 81 -13.92 20.31 -9.58
CA GLY A 81 -12.80 20.06 -10.50
C GLY A 81 -12.12 18.70 -10.33
N VAL A 82 -12.57 17.85 -9.42
CA VAL A 82 -12.11 16.45 -9.34
C VAL A 82 -12.60 15.69 -10.58
N PRO A 83 -11.73 14.95 -11.31
CA PRO A 83 -12.13 14.25 -12.52
C PRO A 83 -13.12 13.11 -12.22
N LYS A 84 -13.91 12.73 -13.22
CA LYS A 84 -14.75 11.54 -13.13
C LYS A 84 -13.88 10.29 -13.01
N VAL A 85 -14.25 9.40 -12.10
CA VAL A 85 -13.55 8.16 -11.84
C VAL A 85 -14.41 6.94 -12.22
N SER A 86 -13.77 5.84 -12.59
CA SER A 86 -14.42 4.54 -12.74
C SER A 86 -14.55 3.90 -11.34
N TYR A 87 -15.63 4.25 -10.64
CA TYR A 87 -15.90 3.74 -9.28
C TYR A 87 -16.55 2.36 -9.37
N LYS A 88 -15.71 1.30 -9.39
CA LYS A 88 -16.14 -0.11 -9.42
C LYS A 88 -15.08 -0.97 -8.73
N GLY A 89 -15.51 -1.87 -7.84
CA GLY A 89 -14.61 -2.77 -7.12
C GLY A 89 -13.54 -2.04 -6.30
N GLN A 90 -12.28 -2.24 -6.64
CA GLN A 90 -11.16 -1.55 -6.00
C GLN A 90 -10.87 -0.17 -6.62
N GLY A 91 -11.45 0.15 -7.76
CA GLY A 91 -11.27 1.43 -8.46
C GLY A 91 -12.01 2.59 -7.82
N GLY A 92 -11.66 3.80 -8.23
CA GLY A 92 -12.21 5.06 -7.74
C GLY A 92 -11.16 6.17 -7.72
N LEU A 93 -11.34 7.18 -6.89
CA LEU A 93 -10.30 8.13 -6.51
C LEU A 93 -9.45 7.51 -5.41
N LEU A 94 -8.13 7.50 -5.59
CA LEU A 94 -7.23 6.66 -4.79
C LEU A 94 -6.24 7.51 -3.99
N ASP A 95 -4.95 7.47 -4.29
CA ASP A 95 -3.93 8.18 -3.50
C ASP A 95 -3.92 9.69 -3.74
N VAL A 96 -3.41 10.43 -2.76
CA VAL A 96 -3.08 11.86 -2.87
C VAL A 96 -1.82 12.17 -2.08
N VAL A 97 -0.92 12.94 -2.71
CA VAL A 97 0.29 13.48 -2.08
C VAL A 97 0.48 14.94 -2.48
N LEU A 98 1.10 15.72 -1.61
CA LEU A 98 1.46 17.10 -1.94
C LEU A 98 2.74 17.14 -2.78
N ASP A 99 2.85 18.12 -3.66
CA ASP A 99 4.12 18.49 -4.28
C ASP A 99 5.15 18.78 -3.18
N PRO A 100 6.41 18.31 -3.28
CA PRO A 100 7.47 18.67 -2.34
C PRO A 100 7.66 20.19 -2.20
N ARG A 101 7.25 20.98 -3.22
CA ARG A 101 7.23 22.44 -3.22
C ARG A 101 5.80 22.99 -3.13
N PHE A 102 4.92 22.34 -2.37
CA PHE A 102 3.51 22.71 -2.28
C PHE A 102 3.30 24.19 -1.87
N ALA A 103 4.14 24.73 -1.00
CA ALA A 103 4.07 26.14 -0.58
C ALA A 103 4.18 27.12 -1.76
N GLU A 104 4.93 26.74 -2.80
CA GLU A 104 5.15 27.55 -4.01
C GLU A 104 4.12 27.20 -5.10
N THR A 105 3.89 25.90 -5.31
CA THR A 105 3.14 25.41 -6.47
C THR A 105 1.65 25.21 -6.19
N ARG A 106 1.28 25.05 -4.92
CA ARG A 106 -0.08 24.62 -4.52
C ARG A 106 -0.53 23.31 -5.16
N ARG A 107 0.38 22.55 -5.79
CA ARG A 107 0.06 21.31 -6.51
C ARG A 107 -0.13 20.14 -5.57
N ILE A 108 -1.15 19.35 -5.88
CA ILE A 108 -1.36 18.02 -5.34
C ILE A 108 -1.29 17.01 -6.48
N TYR A 109 -0.75 15.84 -6.21
CA TYR A 109 -0.72 14.72 -7.16
C TYR A 109 -1.67 13.66 -6.63
N PHE A 110 -2.47 13.09 -7.52
CA PHE A 110 -3.44 12.07 -7.13
C PHE A 110 -3.61 11.02 -8.22
N SER A 111 -3.94 9.82 -7.78
CA SER A 111 -4.20 8.68 -8.65
C SER A 111 -5.69 8.33 -8.65
N TYR A 112 -6.17 7.80 -9.76
CA TYR A 112 -7.56 7.36 -9.89
C TYR A 112 -7.70 6.31 -10.99
N SER A 113 -8.79 5.55 -10.94
CA SER A 113 -9.18 4.69 -12.06
C SER A 113 -9.92 5.50 -13.10
N GLU A 114 -9.33 5.64 -14.29
CA GLU A 114 -9.91 6.35 -15.43
C GLU A 114 -10.61 5.38 -16.38
N SER A 115 -11.85 5.68 -16.74
CA SER A 115 -12.55 4.93 -17.80
C SER A 115 -11.91 5.21 -19.17
N ARG A 116 -11.70 4.17 -19.95
CA ARG A 116 -11.09 4.21 -21.29
C ARG A 116 -12.02 3.71 -22.39
N GLY A 117 -13.34 3.65 -22.11
CA GLY A 117 -14.35 3.08 -23.02
C GLY A 117 -14.48 1.56 -22.88
N ASP A 118 -15.58 0.98 -23.40
CA ASP A 118 -15.84 -0.46 -23.48
C ASP A 118 -15.58 -1.24 -22.18
N ASP A 119 -15.97 -0.68 -21.04
CA ASP A 119 -15.68 -1.19 -19.69
C ASP A 119 -14.18 -1.28 -19.32
N ALA A 120 -13.29 -0.85 -20.18
CA ALA A 120 -11.87 -0.79 -19.89
C ALA A 120 -11.56 0.44 -19.01
N ASN A 121 -10.60 0.27 -18.13
CA ASN A 121 -10.12 1.31 -17.23
C ASN A 121 -8.65 1.08 -16.87
N GLY A 122 -8.02 2.07 -16.27
CA GLY A 122 -6.64 1.96 -15.86
C GLY A 122 -6.26 2.99 -14.79
N THR A 123 -5.17 2.73 -14.10
CA THR A 123 -4.59 3.69 -13.18
C THR A 123 -4.08 4.90 -13.94
N THR A 124 -4.55 6.07 -13.55
CA THR A 124 -4.17 7.37 -14.10
C THR A 124 -3.67 8.23 -12.96
N VAL A 125 -2.63 9.02 -13.20
CA VAL A 125 -2.10 9.99 -12.25
C VAL A 125 -2.16 11.38 -12.87
N ALA A 126 -2.68 12.31 -12.10
CA ALA A 126 -2.73 13.73 -12.46
C ALA A 126 -2.17 14.58 -11.32
N TYR A 127 -1.80 15.80 -11.64
CA TYR A 127 -1.70 16.87 -10.67
C TYR A 127 -2.73 17.96 -10.94
N ALA A 128 -3.04 18.73 -9.91
CA ALA A 128 -3.82 19.94 -10.02
C ALA A 128 -3.38 20.94 -8.93
N GLU A 129 -3.68 22.20 -9.11
CA GLU A 129 -3.48 23.23 -8.10
C GLU A 129 -4.68 23.24 -7.15
N LEU A 130 -4.40 23.14 -5.84
CA LEU A 130 -5.43 23.19 -4.80
C LEU A 130 -5.80 24.64 -4.49
N ALA A 131 -6.94 25.08 -4.97
CA ALA A 131 -7.59 26.32 -4.56
C ALA A 131 -8.44 26.11 -3.28
N GLN A 132 -9.18 27.10 -2.85
CA GLN A 132 -9.91 27.06 -1.58
C GLN A 132 -10.97 25.95 -1.57
N ASP A 133 -11.73 25.80 -2.65
CA ASP A 133 -12.89 24.90 -2.77
C ASP A 133 -12.87 24.03 -4.04
N ARG A 134 -11.77 24.06 -4.80
CA ARG A 134 -11.68 23.34 -6.07
C ARG A 134 -10.25 23.03 -6.49
N LEU A 135 -10.14 22.16 -7.47
CA LEU A 135 -8.91 21.88 -8.21
C LEU A 135 -8.89 22.69 -9.51
N GLU A 136 -7.75 23.32 -9.78
CA GLU A 136 -7.50 24.09 -11.00
C GLU A 136 -6.30 23.56 -11.76
N ASN A 137 -6.16 23.88 -13.04
CA ASN A 137 -5.01 23.55 -13.87
C ASN A 137 -4.64 22.06 -13.88
N LEU A 138 -5.67 21.19 -13.92
CA LEU A 138 -5.48 19.75 -13.92
C LEU A 138 -4.68 19.28 -15.14
N LYS A 139 -3.62 18.53 -14.90
CA LYS A 139 -2.80 17.89 -15.93
C LYS A 139 -2.58 16.42 -15.61
N ILE A 140 -2.87 15.55 -16.57
CA ILE A 140 -2.56 14.12 -16.49
C ILE A 140 -1.09 13.92 -16.84
N ILE A 141 -0.37 13.18 -16.01
CA ILE A 141 1.06 12.90 -16.15
C ILE A 141 1.39 11.43 -16.38
N PHE A 142 0.47 10.53 -16.10
CA PHE A 142 0.64 9.11 -16.36
C PHE A 142 -0.71 8.44 -16.65
N ARG A 143 -0.70 7.51 -17.59
CA ARG A 143 -1.82 6.61 -17.90
C ARG A 143 -1.30 5.20 -18.11
N GLN A 144 -1.67 4.29 -17.24
CA GLN A 144 -1.37 2.86 -17.37
C GLN A 144 -1.72 2.35 -18.78
N GLN A 145 -0.83 1.61 -19.39
CA GLN A 145 -1.02 0.91 -20.65
C GLN A 145 -0.73 -0.60 -20.49
N PRO A 146 -1.59 -1.47 -21.10
CA PRO A 146 -2.88 -1.17 -21.67
C PRO A 146 -3.95 -0.89 -20.61
N ALA A 147 -5.07 -0.30 -21.01
CA ALA A 147 -6.29 -0.32 -20.20
C ALA A 147 -6.88 -1.73 -20.14
N MET A 148 -7.51 -2.10 -19.02
CA MET A 148 -8.00 -3.46 -18.77
C MET A 148 -9.48 -3.47 -18.37
N LYS A 149 -10.21 -4.50 -18.79
CA LYS A 149 -11.57 -4.78 -18.30
C LYS A 149 -11.48 -5.49 -16.96
N SER A 150 -11.15 -4.74 -15.90
CA SER A 150 -10.99 -5.25 -14.54
C SER A 150 -11.33 -4.19 -13.50
N ASP A 151 -11.89 -4.62 -12.39
CA ASP A 151 -12.21 -3.78 -11.24
C ASP A 151 -11.23 -3.99 -10.06
N LYS A 152 -10.10 -4.68 -10.28
CA LYS A 152 -9.15 -5.09 -9.25
C LYS A 152 -7.72 -4.65 -9.58
N HIS A 153 -6.87 -4.69 -8.55
CA HIS A 153 -5.42 -4.55 -8.59
C HIS A 153 -4.96 -3.29 -9.35
N PHE A 154 -5.34 -2.12 -8.85
CA PHE A 154 -4.92 -0.84 -9.44
C PHE A 154 -3.53 -0.40 -8.98
N GLY A 155 -3.01 -0.93 -7.86
CA GLY A 155 -1.82 -0.37 -7.19
C GLY A 155 -2.10 1.03 -6.68
N SER A 156 -1.66 2.05 -7.45
CA SER A 156 -2.04 3.47 -7.35
C SER A 156 -1.39 4.30 -6.26
N ARG A 157 -0.46 3.76 -5.48
CA ARG A 157 0.24 4.53 -4.45
C ARG A 157 1.33 5.41 -5.07
N LEU A 158 1.49 6.61 -4.53
CA LEU A 158 2.40 7.66 -5.00
C LEU A 158 3.46 7.95 -3.94
N ALA A 159 4.72 8.10 -4.36
CA ALA A 159 5.81 8.50 -3.46
C ALA A 159 6.83 9.35 -4.19
N PHE A 160 7.07 10.58 -3.71
CA PHE A 160 8.15 11.42 -4.22
C PHE A 160 9.50 10.94 -3.72
N ALA A 161 10.40 10.67 -4.65
CA ALA A 161 11.80 10.39 -4.35
C ALA A 161 12.54 11.67 -3.91
N PRO A 162 13.70 11.54 -3.23
CA PRO A 162 14.50 12.69 -2.81
C PRO A 162 14.99 13.56 -3.96
N ASP A 163 15.10 13.01 -5.17
CA ASP A 163 15.48 13.73 -6.39
C ASP A 163 14.31 14.49 -7.05
N GLY A 164 13.12 14.43 -6.43
CA GLY A 164 11.92 15.10 -6.89
C GLY A 164 11.13 14.34 -7.96
N ASN A 165 11.56 13.17 -8.38
CA ASN A 165 10.79 12.31 -9.27
C ASN A 165 9.68 11.58 -8.50
N LEU A 166 8.63 11.17 -9.21
CA LEU A 166 7.47 10.50 -8.63
C LEU A 166 7.50 9.01 -8.96
N PHE A 167 7.47 8.17 -7.95
CA PHE A 167 7.16 6.76 -8.07
C PHE A 167 5.65 6.54 -8.04
N ILE A 168 5.17 5.67 -8.94
CA ILE A 168 3.77 5.26 -9.06
C ILE A 168 3.73 3.74 -9.04
N THR A 169 2.94 3.16 -8.15
CA THR A 169 2.73 1.71 -8.16
C THR A 169 1.55 1.35 -9.06
N VAL A 170 1.70 0.31 -9.86
CA VAL A 170 0.66 -0.17 -10.78
C VAL A 170 0.46 -1.67 -10.59
N GLY A 171 -0.77 -2.08 -10.31
CA GLY A 171 -1.12 -3.49 -10.18
C GLY A 171 -1.31 -4.17 -11.55
N GLU A 172 -1.30 -5.51 -11.56
CA GLU A 172 -1.45 -6.31 -12.79
C GLU A 172 -2.92 -6.46 -13.22
N ARG A 173 -3.84 -5.78 -12.54
CA ARG A 173 -5.26 -5.72 -12.85
C ARG A 173 -5.99 -7.06 -12.76
N TYR A 174 -5.44 -8.03 -12.01
CA TYR A 174 -5.95 -9.39 -11.79
C TYR A 174 -5.94 -10.29 -13.04
N VAL A 175 -6.41 -9.79 -14.17
CA VAL A 175 -6.45 -10.51 -15.46
C VAL A 175 -5.14 -10.42 -16.24
N GLY A 176 -4.25 -9.50 -15.88
CA GLY A 176 -2.94 -9.28 -16.51
C GLY A 176 -1.77 -9.94 -15.78
N MET A 177 -2.01 -11.03 -15.05
CA MET A 177 -1.01 -11.66 -14.18
C MET A 177 0.31 -11.95 -14.91
N GLN A 178 0.29 -12.51 -16.12
CA GLN A 178 1.51 -12.86 -16.88
C GLN A 178 2.26 -11.61 -17.39
N GLN A 179 1.56 -10.52 -17.65
CA GLN A 179 2.15 -9.26 -18.07
C GLN A 179 2.99 -8.58 -16.99
N ALA A 180 2.87 -9.00 -15.72
CA ALA A 180 3.77 -8.55 -14.67
C ALA A 180 5.25 -8.87 -14.99
N GLN A 181 5.50 -9.92 -15.80
CA GLN A 181 6.85 -10.36 -16.18
C GLN A 181 7.36 -9.76 -17.51
N THR A 182 6.52 -9.08 -18.31
CA THR A 182 6.94 -8.47 -19.57
C THR A 182 7.16 -6.97 -19.41
N LEU A 183 7.92 -6.33 -20.28
CA LEU A 183 8.35 -4.94 -20.14
C LEU A 183 7.66 -3.96 -21.11
N ASP A 184 6.83 -4.46 -21.98
CA ASP A 184 6.09 -3.71 -23.00
C ASP A 184 4.79 -3.05 -22.48
N ASN A 185 4.52 -3.17 -21.19
CA ASN A 185 3.29 -2.70 -20.53
C ASN A 185 3.56 -2.23 -19.09
N ASP A 186 2.55 -1.59 -18.45
CA ASP A 186 2.63 -1.07 -17.07
C ASP A 186 2.00 -1.99 -16.03
N LEU A 187 1.57 -3.19 -16.38
CA LEU A 187 0.86 -4.09 -15.47
C LEU A 187 1.82 -4.78 -14.49
N GLY A 188 1.57 -4.63 -13.18
CA GLY A 188 2.44 -5.18 -12.15
C GLY A 188 3.82 -4.54 -12.12
N LYS A 189 3.86 -3.23 -12.08
CA LYS A 189 5.08 -2.42 -12.16
C LYS A 189 5.16 -1.37 -11.04
N VAL A 190 6.37 -0.96 -10.75
CA VAL A 190 6.65 0.38 -10.22
C VAL A 190 7.17 1.21 -11.38
N VAL A 191 6.59 2.38 -11.60
CA VAL A 191 7.04 3.34 -12.61
C VAL A 191 7.63 4.57 -11.95
N ARG A 192 8.52 5.28 -12.65
CA ARG A 192 9.15 6.51 -12.18
C ARG A 192 9.10 7.56 -13.29
N VAL A 193 8.49 8.69 -12.96
CA VAL A 193 8.32 9.83 -13.87
C VAL A 193 8.77 11.12 -13.19
N THR A 194 9.04 12.17 -13.98
CA THR A 194 9.21 13.51 -13.42
C THR A 194 7.90 14.05 -12.87
N ARG A 195 7.93 15.18 -12.17
CA ARG A 195 6.72 15.87 -11.71
C ARG A 195 5.81 16.32 -12.85
N GLU A 196 6.35 16.47 -14.05
CA GLU A 196 5.61 16.88 -15.25
C GLU A 196 5.14 15.69 -16.09
N GLY A 197 5.57 14.45 -15.76
CA GLY A 197 5.22 13.21 -16.45
C GLY A 197 6.23 12.75 -17.49
N ASP A 198 7.38 13.41 -17.60
CA ASP A 198 8.44 13.02 -18.52
C ASP A 198 9.24 11.83 -17.94
N ILE A 199 10.02 11.18 -18.80
CA ILE A 199 10.92 10.10 -18.38
C ILE A 199 12.20 10.69 -17.80
N PRO A 200 12.47 10.50 -16.49
CA PRO A 200 13.67 11.04 -15.89
C PRO A 200 14.91 10.26 -16.31
N PRO A 201 16.08 10.90 -16.34
CA PRO A 201 17.35 10.20 -16.51
C PRO A 201 17.53 9.10 -15.46
N GLY A 202 18.16 7.98 -15.86
CA GLY A 202 18.46 6.86 -14.98
C GLY A 202 17.31 5.85 -14.80
N ASN A 203 16.21 5.96 -15.53
CA ASN A 203 15.27 4.88 -15.64
C ASN A 203 15.89 3.68 -16.37
N PRO A 204 15.81 2.46 -15.81
CA PRO A 204 16.63 1.32 -16.26
C PRO A 204 16.28 0.83 -17.66
N PHE A 205 15.09 1.15 -18.17
CA PHE A 205 14.62 0.66 -19.47
C PHE A 205 14.47 1.76 -20.53
N SER A 206 14.83 3.01 -20.23
CA SER A 206 14.62 4.17 -21.11
C SER A 206 15.31 4.07 -22.48
N GLY A 207 16.35 3.26 -22.62
CA GLY A 207 17.04 3.03 -23.89
C GLY A 207 16.58 1.80 -24.68
N ARG A 208 15.58 1.05 -24.18
CA ARG A 208 15.12 -0.20 -24.80
C ARG A 208 13.90 0.02 -25.67
N LYS A 209 13.90 -0.57 -26.89
CA LYS A 209 12.77 -0.51 -27.81
C LYS A 209 11.61 -1.47 -27.46
N ASP A 210 11.92 -2.52 -26.73
CA ASP A 210 11.02 -3.58 -26.30
C ASP A 210 10.48 -3.38 -24.86
N ALA A 211 10.73 -2.22 -24.27
CA ALA A 211 10.30 -1.90 -22.93
C ALA A 211 9.73 -0.48 -22.84
N ARG A 212 8.81 -0.27 -21.91
CA ARG A 212 8.30 1.06 -21.60
C ARG A 212 9.34 1.84 -20.81
N PRO A 213 9.64 3.08 -21.18
CA PRO A 213 10.75 3.86 -20.59
C PRO A 213 10.50 4.31 -19.15
N GLU A 214 9.23 4.39 -18.72
CA GLU A 214 8.84 4.79 -17.37
C GLU A 214 9.06 3.70 -16.32
N LEU A 215 9.30 2.45 -16.70
CA LEU A 215 9.43 1.34 -15.76
C LEU A 215 10.66 1.49 -14.85
N TRP A 216 10.44 1.26 -13.55
CA TRP A 216 11.50 1.18 -12.54
C TRP A 216 11.79 -0.26 -12.13
N SER A 217 10.75 -1.03 -11.76
CA SER A 217 10.81 -2.45 -11.41
C SER A 217 9.56 -3.18 -11.92
N TYR A 218 9.61 -4.51 -11.95
CA TYR A 218 8.55 -5.33 -12.51
C TYR A 218 8.35 -6.62 -11.70
N GLY A 219 7.35 -7.43 -12.07
CA GLY A 219 7.03 -8.67 -11.35
C GLY A 219 6.27 -8.41 -10.05
N HIS A 220 5.44 -7.37 -10.00
CA HIS A 220 4.57 -7.04 -8.87
C HIS A 220 3.14 -7.51 -9.12
N ARG A 221 2.41 -7.80 -8.03
CA ARG A 221 1.00 -8.17 -8.10
C ARG A 221 0.08 -6.97 -7.95
N ASN A 222 0.02 -6.41 -6.76
CA ASN A 222 -0.87 -5.28 -6.44
C ASN A 222 -0.28 -4.43 -5.30
N PRO A 223 0.72 -3.62 -5.58
CA PRO A 223 1.35 -2.79 -4.57
C PRO A 223 0.45 -1.60 -4.21
N GLN A 224 -0.13 -1.64 -3.00
CA GLN A 224 -1.03 -0.60 -2.46
C GLN A 224 -0.37 0.28 -1.39
N GLY A 225 0.87 0.04 -1.04
CA GLY A 225 1.66 0.91 -0.17
C GLY A 225 2.96 1.29 -0.84
N ALA A 226 3.37 2.54 -0.65
CA ALA A 226 4.67 3.06 -1.04
C ALA A 226 5.09 4.18 -0.11
N ALA A 227 6.32 4.15 0.36
CA ALA A 227 6.91 5.22 1.15
C ALA A 227 8.43 5.24 0.95
N ILE A 228 9.00 6.44 0.97
CA ILE A 228 10.46 6.59 1.01
C ILE A 228 10.92 6.42 2.45
N ASN A 229 11.83 5.48 2.67
CA ASN A 229 12.48 5.34 3.96
C ASN A 229 13.29 6.62 4.26
N PRO A 230 12.99 7.36 5.33
CA PRO A 230 13.58 8.67 5.58
C PRO A 230 15.07 8.61 5.90
N TRP A 231 15.61 7.44 6.25
CA TRP A 231 17.03 7.23 6.58
C TRP A 231 17.82 6.71 5.38
N SER A 232 17.38 5.58 4.78
CA SER A 232 18.08 4.98 3.63
C SER A 232 17.77 5.66 2.29
N LYS A 233 16.73 6.52 2.23
CA LYS A 233 16.22 7.18 1.02
C LYS A 233 15.71 6.22 -0.07
N LYS A 234 15.58 4.94 0.25
CA LYS A 234 15.06 3.92 -0.67
C LYS A 234 13.53 3.92 -0.68
N LEU A 235 12.97 3.60 -1.82
CA LEU A 235 11.54 3.29 -1.93
C LEU A 235 11.27 1.94 -1.26
N TRP A 236 10.24 1.90 -0.42
CA TRP A 236 9.65 0.69 0.11
C TRP A 236 8.22 0.59 -0.39
N THR A 237 7.79 -0.61 -0.76
CA THR A 237 6.41 -0.92 -1.13
C THR A 237 5.93 -2.12 -0.35
N HIS A 238 4.61 -2.22 -0.17
CA HIS A 238 3.98 -3.49 0.16
C HIS A 238 2.95 -3.84 -0.90
N GLU A 239 2.72 -5.12 -1.08
CA GLU A 239 1.75 -5.61 -2.04
C GLU A 239 0.94 -6.78 -1.51
N HIS A 240 -0.28 -6.93 -2.06
CA HIS A 240 -1.14 -8.04 -1.74
C HIS A 240 -0.69 -9.30 -2.48
N GLY A 241 -0.49 -10.37 -1.74
CA GLY A 241 -0.46 -11.72 -2.30
C GLY A 241 -1.86 -12.23 -2.66
N PRO A 242 -1.96 -13.45 -3.17
CA PRO A 242 -3.25 -14.09 -3.40
C PRO A 242 -3.88 -14.59 -2.08
N GLN A 243 -3.96 -15.88 -1.83
CA GLN A 243 -4.31 -16.39 -0.50
C GLN A 243 -3.04 -16.55 0.33
N GLY A 244 -2.71 -15.55 1.16
CA GLY A 244 -1.39 -15.40 1.81
C GLY A 244 -0.35 -14.78 0.87
N GLY A 245 0.88 -14.59 1.37
CA GLY A 245 2.00 -14.07 0.61
C GLY A 245 1.92 -12.58 0.29
N ASP A 246 1.28 -11.78 1.15
CA ASP A 246 1.47 -10.34 1.12
C ASP A 246 2.94 -10.02 1.44
N GLU A 247 3.51 -9.01 0.79
CA GLU A 247 4.96 -8.76 0.85
C GLU A 247 5.30 -7.30 1.14
N ILE A 248 6.46 -7.09 1.76
CA ILE A 248 7.16 -5.81 1.75
C ILE A 248 8.40 -5.95 0.89
N ASN A 249 8.55 -5.05 -0.05
CA ASN A 249 9.65 -5.01 -1.01
C ASN A 249 10.40 -3.67 -0.96
N ILE A 250 11.66 -3.67 -1.42
CA ILE A 250 12.46 -2.47 -1.67
C ILE A 250 12.77 -2.40 -3.17
N PRO A 251 11.86 -1.80 -3.97
CA PRO A 251 12.01 -1.78 -5.42
C PRO A 251 13.28 -1.08 -5.88
N GLN A 252 14.13 -1.81 -6.60
CA GLN A 252 15.37 -1.32 -7.19
C GLN A 252 15.24 -1.26 -8.71
N ALA A 253 16.01 -0.36 -9.32
CA ALA A 253 16.03 -0.16 -10.77
C ALA A 253 16.29 -1.46 -11.55
N GLY A 254 15.40 -1.81 -12.45
CA GLY A 254 15.53 -2.94 -13.36
C GLY A 254 15.30 -4.33 -12.73
N ARG A 255 14.92 -4.41 -11.45
CA ARG A 255 14.77 -5.68 -10.73
C ARG A 255 13.39 -6.29 -10.89
N ASN A 256 13.36 -7.64 -10.90
CA ASN A 256 12.17 -8.48 -10.98
C ASN A 256 11.76 -8.99 -9.59
N TYR A 257 10.52 -8.70 -9.17
CA TYR A 257 9.97 -9.11 -7.87
C TYR A 257 9.15 -10.40 -7.93
N GLY A 258 9.16 -11.06 -9.08
CA GLY A 258 8.86 -12.47 -9.27
C GLY A 258 7.41 -12.84 -9.50
N TRP A 259 6.41 -12.01 -9.19
CA TRP A 259 5.02 -12.35 -9.49
C TRP A 259 4.76 -12.55 -10.98
N PRO A 260 4.07 -13.60 -11.43
CA PRO A 260 3.47 -14.71 -10.71
C PRO A 260 4.35 -15.98 -10.67
N ILE A 261 5.63 -15.91 -10.99
CA ILE A 261 6.54 -17.06 -11.07
C ILE A 261 6.91 -17.54 -9.67
N ILE A 262 7.18 -16.61 -8.74
CA ILE A 262 7.39 -16.90 -7.33
C ILE A 262 6.36 -16.17 -6.48
N THR A 263 5.93 -16.81 -5.38
CA THR A 263 5.03 -16.24 -4.37
C THR A 263 5.05 -17.11 -3.11
N TYR A 264 4.77 -16.50 -1.97
CA TYR A 264 4.52 -17.19 -0.70
C TYR A 264 3.03 -17.53 -0.48
N GLY A 265 2.17 -17.17 -1.45
CA GLY A 265 0.73 -17.41 -1.39
C GLY A 265 0.27 -18.54 -2.30
N GLU A 266 -1.00 -18.89 -2.18
CA GLU A 266 -1.69 -19.93 -2.94
C GLU A 266 -2.87 -19.34 -3.73
N GLN A 267 -3.44 -20.10 -4.64
CA GLN A 267 -4.69 -19.71 -5.31
C GLN A 267 -5.83 -19.58 -4.30
N TYR A 268 -6.79 -18.71 -4.56
CA TYR A 268 -8.02 -18.67 -3.77
C TYR A 268 -8.76 -20.01 -3.88
N GLY A 269 -9.01 -20.61 -2.70
CA GLY A 269 -9.58 -21.97 -2.64
C GLY A 269 -8.53 -23.08 -2.60
N GLY A 270 -7.25 -22.74 -2.55
CA GLY A 270 -6.10 -23.66 -2.46
C GLY A 270 -5.48 -24.00 -3.81
N GLY A 271 -4.26 -24.49 -3.76
CA GLY A 271 -3.47 -24.88 -4.92
C GLY A 271 -2.34 -23.93 -5.28
N LYS A 272 -1.40 -24.43 -6.04
CA LYS A 272 -0.19 -23.71 -6.43
C LYS A 272 -0.47 -22.63 -7.48
N ILE A 273 0.26 -21.52 -7.39
CA ILE A 273 0.38 -20.55 -8.48
C ILE A 273 1.62 -20.93 -9.29
N GLY A 274 1.46 -21.06 -10.61
CA GLY A 274 2.52 -21.54 -11.48
C GLY A 274 3.09 -22.89 -11.00
N GLU A 275 4.40 -22.94 -10.83
CA GLU A 275 5.11 -24.12 -10.32
C GLU A 275 5.07 -24.21 -8.78
N GLY A 276 4.55 -23.19 -8.09
CA GLY A 276 4.51 -23.11 -6.62
C GLY A 276 5.87 -22.81 -5.99
N LEU A 277 6.67 -22.01 -6.70
CA LEU A 277 8.00 -21.60 -6.23
C LEU A 277 7.88 -20.38 -5.32
N SER A 278 8.67 -20.32 -4.27
CA SER A 278 8.89 -19.12 -3.46
C SER A 278 10.20 -18.41 -3.79
N HIS A 279 11.13 -19.08 -4.50
CA HIS A 279 12.44 -18.54 -4.86
C HIS A 279 12.80 -18.94 -6.29
N LYS A 280 13.43 -18.03 -7.03
CA LYS A 280 14.02 -18.31 -8.34
C LYS A 280 15.18 -17.35 -8.60
N ALA A 281 16.27 -17.82 -9.21
CA ALA A 281 17.40 -16.99 -9.57
C ALA A 281 16.98 -15.82 -10.49
N GLY A 282 17.49 -14.62 -10.23
CA GLY A 282 17.13 -13.40 -10.95
C GLY A 282 15.83 -12.74 -10.50
N MET A 283 15.21 -13.24 -9.44
CA MET A 283 14.02 -12.64 -8.81
C MET A 283 14.33 -12.25 -7.37
N GLU A 284 13.94 -11.02 -7.01
CA GLU A 284 14.18 -10.46 -5.68
C GLU A 284 13.25 -11.09 -4.65
N GLN A 285 13.74 -11.18 -3.43
CA GLN A 285 12.96 -11.67 -2.29
C GLN A 285 12.42 -10.51 -1.47
N PRO A 286 11.21 -10.62 -0.90
CA PRO A 286 10.68 -9.60 0.00
C PRO A 286 11.52 -9.49 1.28
N VAL A 287 11.56 -8.32 1.86
CA VAL A 287 12.17 -8.11 3.19
C VAL A 287 11.29 -8.64 4.31
N HIS A 288 10.00 -8.81 4.03
CA HIS A 288 9.02 -9.41 4.94
C HIS A 288 7.81 -9.90 4.15
N TYR A 289 7.15 -10.96 4.63
CA TYR A 289 5.90 -11.44 4.05
C TYR A 289 4.93 -11.97 5.12
N TRP A 290 3.64 -12.05 4.77
CA TRP A 290 2.59 -12.53 5.66
C TRP A 290 1.84 -13.73 5.08
N VAL A 291 1.78 -14.81 5.88
CA VAL A 291 0.89 -15.94 5.68
C VAL A 291 0.27 -16.26 7.05
N PRO A 292 -1.06 -16.11 7.18
CA PRO A 292 -2.05 -15.67 6.20
C PRO A 292 -1.94 -14.19 5.82
N SER A 293 -2.53 -13.82 4.67
CA SER A 293 -2.62 -12.43 4.21
C SER A 293 -3.29 -11.52 5.24
N ILE A 294 -2.70 -10.35 5.49
CA ILE A 294 -3.27 -9.28 6.31
C ILE A 294 -4.03 -8.25 5.47
N ALA A 295 -3.92 -8.32 4.15
CA ALA A 295 -4.35 -7.31 3.19
C ALA A 295 -3.79 -5.93 3.56
N PRO A 296 -2.46 -5.71 3.39
CA PRO A 296 -1.80 -4.46 3.76
C PRO A 296 -2.33 -3.29 2.93
N SER A 297 -2.37 -2.11 3.51
CA SER A 297 -3.01 -0.92 2.91
C SER A 297 -2.06 0.29 2.86
N GLY A 298 -2.28 1.33 3.66
CA GLY A 298 -1.31 2.41 3.78
C GLY A 298 -0.12 2.01 4.65
N MET A 299 1.01 2.69 4.45
CA MET A 299 2.18 2.52 5.32
C MET A 299 2.92 3.83 5.55
N ALA A 300 3.55 3.96 6.72
CA ALA A 300 4.34 5.11 7.09
C ALA A 300 5.55 4.72 7.95
N PHE A 301 6.72 5.27 7.63
CA PHE A 301 7.86 5.25 8.53
C PHE A 301 7.66 6.27 9.64
N TYR A 302 7.84 5.85 10.88
CA TYR A 302 7.73 6.76 12.00
C TYR A 302 9.07 7.46 12.26
N ASN A 303 9.17 8.70 11.81
CA ASN A 303 10.36 9.55 11.97
C ASN A 303 10.12 10.75 12.90
N ALA A 304 8.95 10.83 13.54
CA ALA A 304 8.65 11.87 14.51
C ALA A 304 9.32 11.57 15.87
N THR A 305 9.51 12.61 16.67
CA THR A 305 10.17 12.52 18.00
C THR A 305 9.19 12.32 19.15
N ARG A 306 7.88 12.47 18.90
CA ARG A 306 6.85 12.38 19.97
C ARG A 306 6.87 11.05 20.72
N PHE A 307 7.04 9.95 20.01
CA PHE A 307 7.08 8.61 20.58
C PHE A 307 8.43 7.93 20.29
N PRO A 308 9.44 8.13 21.14
CA PRO A 308 10.80 7.62 20.89
C PRO A 308 10.86 6.10 20.65
N ALA A 309 10.00 5.31 21.32
CA ALA A 309 9.92 3.87 21.13
C ALA A 309 9.37 3.45 19.75
N TRP A 310 8.78 4.36 19.00
CA TRP A 310 8.28 4.12 17.65
C TRP A 310 9.23 4.61 16.55
N GLN A 311 10.19 5.44 16.93
CA GLN A 311 11.15 6.00 15.98
C GLN A 311 11.92 4.89 15.29
N GLY A 312 12.10 5.00 13.97
CA GLY A 312 12.77 3.98 13.17
C GLY A 312 11.89 2.81 12.75
N ASN A 313 10.62 2.76 13.15
CA ASN A 313 9.71 1.66 12.80
C ASN A 313 8.87 2.00 11.56
N LEU A 314 8.37 0.94 10.92
CA LEU A 314 7.38 1.02 9.84
C LEU A 314 6.02 0.59 10.38
N PHE A 315 4.99 1.38 10.09
CA PHE A 315 3.61 1.06 10.41
C PHE A 315 2.83 0.75 9.15
N VAL A 316 2.04 -0.32 9.18
CA VAL A 316 1.24 -0.82 8.06
C VAL A 316 -0.20 -1.06 8.51
N GLY A 317 -1.16 -0.56 7.76
CA GLY A 317 -2.58 -0.83 7.99
C GLY A 317 -2.98 -2.21 7.46
N SER A 318 -3.91 -2.87 8.14
CA SER A 318 -4.50 -4.14 7.71
C SER A 318 -6.00 -3.99 7.45
N LEU A 319 -6.42 -4.33 6.25
CA LEU A 319 -7.84 -4.34 5.86
C LEU A 319 -8.56 -5.59 6.35
N LYS A 320 -7.87 -6.74 6.36
CA LYS A 320 -8.50 -8.03 6.65
C LYS A 320 -8.81 -8.21 8.14
N PHE A 321 -7.88 -7.82 9.00
CA PHE A 321 -7.98 -8.08 10.44
C PHE A 321 -8.24 -6.82 11.28
N GLY A 322 -8.39 -5.66 10.65
CA GLY A 322 -8.62 -4.40 11.38
C GLY A 322 -7.48 -4.05 12.35
N LYS A 323 -6.25 -4.26 11.92
CA LYS A 323 -5.06 -4.06 12.74
C LYS A 323 -4.21 -2.91 12.22
N LEU A 324 -3.43 -2.33 13.13
CA LEU A 324 -2.23 -1.58 12.81
C LEU A 324 -1.02 -2.47 13.13
N VAL A 325 -0.19 -2.71 12.13
CA VAL A 325 1.01 -3.54 12.25
C VAL A 325 2.22 -2.64 12.38
N ARG A 326 3.00 -2.81 13.44
CA ARG A 326 4.28 -2.15 13.67
C ARG A 326 5.41 -3.13 13.38
N LEU A 327 6.31 -2.74 12.50
CA LEU A 327 7.52 -3.49 12.17
C LEU A 327 8.72 -2.73 12.74
N GLN A 328 9.45 -3.36 13.63
CA GLN A 328 10.73 -2.85 14.09
C GLN A 328 11.80 -3.16 13.06
N LEU A 329 12.55 -2.14 12.70
CA LEU A 329 13.56 -2.23 11.64
C LEU A 329 14.98 -2.10 12.19
N LYS A 330 15.91 -2.84 11.59
CA LYS A 330 17.35 -2.63 11.70
C LYS A 330 17.94 -2.52 10.30
N GLY A 331 18.23 -1.30 9.89
CA GLY A 331 18.53 -1.00 8.48
C GLY A 331 17.35 -1.38 7.58
N ASP A 332 17.60 -2.22 6.59
CA ASP A 332 16.58 -2.69 5.65
C ASP A 332 15.96 -4.06 6.07
N LYS A 333 16.11 -4.49 7.31
CA LYS A 333 15.56 -5.76 7.80
C LYS A 333 14.47 -5.52 8.83
N VAL A 334 13.43 -6.38 8.79
CA VAL A 334 12.41 -6.48 9.84
C VAL A 334 12.93 -7.41 10.95
N GLU A 335 13.08 -6.88 12.17
CA GLU A 335 13.52 -7.67 13.34
C GLU A 335 12.35 -8.27 14.12
N SER A 336 11.25 -7.51 14.23
CA SER A 336 10.07 -7.99 14.95
C SER A 336 8.79 -7.33 14.45
N GLU A 337 7.68 -7.97 14.73
CA GLU A 337 6.33 -7.51 14.39
C GLU A 337 5.47 -7.42 15.64
N GLN A 338 4.69 -6.33 15.74
CA GLN A 338 3.67 -6.14 16.76
C GLN A 338 2.37 -5.72 16.09
N ARG A 339 1.25 -6.29 16.52
CA ARG A 339 -0.09 -5.99 16.00
C ARG A 339 -0.97 -5.34 17.05
N PHE A 340 -1.55 -4.20 16.70
CA PHE A 340 -2.50 -3.48 17.53
C PHE A 340 -3.90 -3.62 16.97
N ASP A 341 -4.88 -3.83 17.84
CA ASP A 341 -6.28 -3.93 17.45
C ASP A 341 -6.88 -2.53 17.26
N ILE A 342 -7.35 -2.26 16.06
CA ILE A 342 -8.09 -1.02 15.75
C ILE A 342 -9.61 -1.32 15.72
N GLY A 343 -9.98 -2.58 15.50
CA GLY A 343 -11.36 -3.02 15.40
C GLY A 343 -12.07 -2.58 14.12
N ARG A 344 -11.35 -1.96 13.18
CA ARG A 344 -11.84 -1.44 11.90
C ARG A 344 -10.85 -1.69 10.79
N ARG A 345 -11.35 -1.84 9.57
CA ARG A 345 -10.49 -1.96 8.37
C ARG A 345 -9.65 -0.69 8.21
N VAL A 346 -8.34 -0.80 8.37
CA VAL A 346 -7.42 0.34 8.20
C VAL A 346 -7.07 0.47 6.73
N ARG A 347 -7.36 1.63 6.12
CA ARG A 347 -7.08 1.91 4.70
C ARG A 347 -5.79 2.70 4.49
N ASP A 348 -5.51 3.69 5.30
CA ASP A 348 -4.30 4.49 5.17
C ASP A 348 -3.67 4.75 6.53
N VAL A 349 -2.36 4.94 6.53
CA VAL A 349 -1.54 5.22 7.71
C VAL A 349 -0.62 6.37 7.37
N ARG A 350 -0.68 7.46 8.14
CA ARG A 350 0.17 8.64 7.98
C ARG A 350 0.73 9.09 9.32
N VAL A 351 1.91 9.69 9.31
CA VAL A 351 2.45 10.41 10.48
C VAL A 351 1.98 11.87 10.38
N GLY A 352 1.28 12.32 11.41
CA GLY A 352 0.82 13.71 11.48
C GLY A 352 1.93 14.69 11.85
N PRO A 353 1.76 15.98 11.58
CA PRO A 353 2.72 17.02 11.95
C PRO A 353 2.88 17.14 13.47
N ASP A 354 1.90 16.69 14.24
CA ASP A 354 1.91 16.60 15.70
C ASP A 354 2.62 15.34 16.24
N GLY A 355 3.11 14.48 15.34
CA GLY A 355 3.84 13.25 15.67
C GLY A 355 2.95 12.07 16.08
N TYR A 356 1.63 12.17 15.98
CA TYR A 356 0.74 11.01 16.09
C TYR A 356 0.63 10.28 14.75
N LEU A 357 0.17 9.02 14.81
CA LEU A 357 -0.32 8.34 13.62
C LEU A 357 -1.78 8.71 13.35
N TYR A 358 -2.09 8.85 12.06
CA TYR A 358 -3.45 9.07 11.58
C TYR A 358 -3.83 7.91 10.67
N LEU A 359 -4.99 7.31 10.95
CA LEU A 359 -5.52 6.16 10.21
C LEU A 359 -6.83 6.55 9.54
N LEU A 360 -7.00 6.13 8.28
CA LEU A 360 -8.30 6.13 7.61
C LEU A 360 -8.93 4.75 7.73
N THR A 361 -10.24 4.69 7.96
CA THR A 361 -10.98 3.43 7.95
C THR A 361 -11.66 3.20 6.59
N ASP A 362 -11.66 1.95 6.10
CA ASP A 362 -12.25 1.56 4.80
C ASP A 362 -13.73 1.20 4.97
N GLU A 363 -14.57 2.20 5.21
CA GLU A 363 -16.00 2.05 5.53
C GLU A 363 -16.84 3.07 4.77
N SER A 364 -18.16 2.79 4.63
CA SER A 364 -19.11 3.73 4.03
C SER A 364 -19.35 4.98 4.89
N ASN A 365 -19.15 4.86 6.21
CA ASN A 365 -19.07 5.95 7.17
C ASN A 365 -17.65 5.99 7.75
N GLY A 366 -16.68 6.26 6.87
CA GLY A 366 -15.26 6.23 7.19
C GLY A 366 -14.86 7.31 8.19
N GLN A 367 -13.80 7.02 8.92
CA GLN A 367 -13.29 7.83 10.02
C GLN A 367 -11.81 8.16 9.80
N ILE A 368 -11.41 9.27 10.44
CA ILE A 368 -10.00 9.59 10.71
C ILE A 368 -9.76 9.32 12.19
N LEU A 369 -8.83 8.43 12.49
CA LEU A 369 -8.42 8.10 13.84
C LEU A 369 -7.01 8.63 14.09
N ARG A 370 -6.79 9.35 15.18
CA ARG A 370 -5.46 9.71 15.68
C ARG A 370 -5.02 8.70 16.73
N VAL A 371 -3.81 8.18 16.60
CA VAL A 371 -3.33 7.03 17.36
C VAL A 371 -1.95 7.30 17.95
N GLY A 372 -1.77 6.95 19.21
CA GLY A 372 -0.51 6.98 19.96
C GLY A 372 -0.44 5.83 20.98
N PRO A 373 0.73 5.57 21.60
CA PRO A 373 0.81 4.68 22.74
C PRO A 373 0.11 5.32 23.94
N ARG A 374 -0.46 4.49 24.82
CA ARG A 374 -0.96 4.91 26.13
C ARG A 374 0.20 5.13 27.10
#